data_76aff3b391f84427dc34d0c521ba5957
#
_entry.id   76aff3b391f84427dc34d0c521ba5957
#
_cell.length_a   1.000
_cell.length_b   1.000
_cell.length_c   1.000
_cell.angle_alpha   90.00
_cell.angle_beta   90.00
_cell.angle_gamma   90.00
#
_symmetry.space_group_name_H-M   'P 1'
#
loop_
_entity.id
_entity.type
_entity.pdbx_description
1 polymer ?
#
loop_
_entity_poly.entity_id
_entity_poly.type
_entity_poly.pdbx_seq_one_letter_code
_entity_poly.pdbx_strand_id
1 'polypeptide(L)'
;MRQRWLRNGYLITMNEGRHVYPRGDVLVEGDRIVAAGRVDPALVAPDAEVVDVRGKLVLPGLVNTHVHLSQQLARGLADDVDLLTWLRRRIWPYESSMTLEDSYISSLACCLELIRSGVTCFAEAGGQEVDGMGRAVREAGLRGVLSRSTMDSGDGLPAKWAESTDACLENQVRLLETWHGAADGRIRVWFNVRTIFNASDDLLVRTKQLADQYRVGIHMHVAEIEEENRYALATRGATTVRHLRRLGVLDRNLLAVHCVWLDEEELELFRQHDVKVSHNPAAALKVALGLPKIPEMLSRGICVSIGTDGAPSNNRMDLMSDMYLASLLQKGRMLDPQAMPAERMLELATINGARCLGLDGEIGSLEPGKKADLIVLAADDVGALPMHDPIANFVYAMRSGNVVSSMVGGRWIMRDRVILGVDESAVLQEARVRAERLLERSGIALKPRFPVLERHAMEG
;
A
#
# COMPACT_ATOMS: atom_id res chain seq x y z
N MET A 1 -14.25 1.33 -28.80
CA MET A 1 -13.43 1.83 -27.64
C MET A 1 -12.08 2.27 -28.18
N ARG A 2 -11.47 3.33 -27.62
CA ARG A 2 -10.18 3.82 -28.13
C ARG A 2 -9.08 2.82 -27.80
N GLN A 3 -8.29 2.39 -28.83
CA GLN A 3 -7.12 1.54 -28.63
C GLN A 3 -5.86 2.39 -28.37
N ARG A 4 -4.94 1.82 -27.58
CA ARG A 4 -3.58 2.33 -27.35
C ARG A 4 -2.57 1.23 -27.59
N TRP A 5 -1.57 1.51 -28.39
CA TRP A 5 -0.51 0.56 -28.71
C TRP A 5 0.84 1.11 -28.22
N LEU A 6 1.29 0.59 -27.07
CA LEU A 6 2.64 0.87 -26.55
C LEU A 6 3.61 -0.04 -27.31
N ARG A 7 4.64 0.52 -27.93
CA ARG A 7 5.54 -0.21 -28.84
C ARG A 7 6.99 -0.13 -28.41
N ASN A 8 7.74 -1.20 -28.72
CA ASN A 8 9.20 -1.27 -28.68
C ASN A 8 9.80 -1.19 -27.24
N GLY A 9 9.03 -1.41 -26.19
CA GLY A 9 9.52 -1.34 -24.81
C GLY A 9 10.28 -2.59 -24.40
N TYR A 10 11.11 -2.48 -23.36
CA TYR A 10 11.56 -3.64 -22.60
C TYR A 10 10.41 -4.05 -21.68
N LEU A 11 9.72 -5.12 -22.03
CA LEU A 11 8.46 -5.51 -21.40
C LEU A 11 8.70 -6.64 -20.41
N ILE A 12 8.33 -6.42 -19.15
CA ILE A 12 8.34 -7.41 -18.06
C ILE A 12 6.87 -7.71 -17.74
N THR A 13 6.38 -8.89 -18.09
CA THR A 13 4.93 -9.17 -18.06
C THR A 13 4.41 -9.60 -16.70
N MET A 14 5.22 -10.20 -15.87
CA MET A 14 4.82 -10.86 -14.62
C MET A 14 3.70 -11.89 -14.77
N ASN A 15 3.47 -12.40 -15.99
CA ASN A 15 2.55 -13.50 -16.25
C ASN A 15 3.04 -14.81 -15.59
N GLU A 16 2.28 -15.90 -15.72
CA GLU A 16 2.63 -17.18 -15.09
C GLU A 16 4.04 -17.64 -15.46
N GLY A 17 4.45 -17.49 -16.73
CA GLY A 17 5.78 -17.84 -17.23
C GLY A 17 6.86 -16.80 -16.94
N ARG A 18 6.56 -15.67 -16.30
CA ARG A 18 7.50 -14.55 -16.05
C ARG A 18 8.21 -14.06 -17.32
N HIS A 19 7.49 -14.05 -18.43
CA HIS A 19 8.07 -13.71 -19.73
C HIS A 19 8.57 -12.26 -19.76
N VAL A 20 9.75 -12.09 -20.33
CA VAL A 20 10.39 -10.81 -20.60
C VAL A 20 10.63 -10.68 -22.10
N TYR A 21 10.29 -9.53 -22.66
CA TYR A 21 10.50 -9.20 -24.07
C TYR A 21 11.43 -7.99 -24.15
N PRO A 22 12.69 -8.16 -24.61
CA PRO A 22 13.63 -7.03 -24.78
C PRO A 22 13.12 -5.97 -25.76
N ARG A 23 12.18 -6.35 -26.62
CA ARG A 23 11.45 -5.47 -27.51
C ARG A 23 10.02 -6.01 -27.62
N GLY A 24 9.17 -5.57 -26.73
CA GLY A 24 7.77 -5.99 -26.62
C GLY A 24 6.80 -4.83 -26.76
N ASP A 25 5.56 -5.17 -27.03
CA ASP A 25 4.45 -4.25 -27.19
C ASP A 25 3.33 -4.60 -26.20
N VAL A 26 2.49 -3.61 -25.90
CA VAL A 26 1.22 -3.81 -25.19
C VAL A 26 0.11 -3.13 -25.97
N LEU A 27 -0.93 -3.88 -26.32
CA LEU A 27 -2.14 -3.35 -26.95
C LEU A 27 -3.25 -3.30 -25.89
N VAL A 28 -3.80 -2.12 -25.70
CA VAL A 28 -4.88 -1.84 -24.75
C VAL A 28 -6.11 -1.41 -25.52
N GLU A 29 -7.28 -1.96 -25.18
CA GLU A 29 -8.58 -1.51 -25.67
C GLU A 29 -9.53 -1.23 -24.51
N GLY A 30 -10.03 0.00 -24.45
CA GLY A 30 -10.83 0.44 -23.32
C GLY A 30 -10.04 0.38 -22.01
N ASP A 31 -10.45 -0.49 -21.11
CA ASP A 31 -9.83 -0.69 -19.79
C ASP A 31 -8.96 -1.97 -19.69
N ARG A 32 -8.84 -2.75 -20.81
CA ARG A 32 -8.22 -4.08 -20.78
C ARG A 32 -7.04 -4.20 -21.74
N ILE A 33 -6.14 -5.09 -21.39
CA ILE A 33 -5.05 -5.54 -22.26
C ILE A 33 -5.63 -6.53 -23.28
N VAL A 34 -5.42 -6.25 -24.56
CA VAL A 34 -5.77 -7.14 -25.68
C VAL A 34 -4.63 -8.10 -25.98
N ALA A 35 -3.39 -7.59 -25.98
CA ALA A 35 -2.20 -8.39 -26.22
C ALA A 35 -0.99 -7.78 -25.50
N ALA A 36 -0.03 -8.62 -25.08
CA ALA A 36 1.25 -8.22 -24.50
C ALA A 36 2.37 -9.13 -25.01
N GLY A 37 3.51 -8.56 -25.31
CA GLY A 37 4.65 -9.24 -25.90
C GLY A 37 4.77 -8.97 -27.42
N ARG A 38 4.45 -9.94 -28.24
CA ARG A 38 4.36 -9.77 -29.69
C ARG A 38 2.92 -9.47 -30.09
N VAL A 39 2.65 -8.23 -30.47
CA VAL A 39 1.31 -7.80 -30.91
C VAL A 39 1.19 -8.01 -32.42
N ASP A 40 0.15 -8.75 -32.85
CA ASP A 40 -0.19 -8.86 -34.26
C ASP A 40 -0.74 -7.52 -34.75
N PRO A 41 -0.15 -6.91 -35.80
CA PRO A 41 -0.64 -5.65 -36.35
C PRO A 41 -2.11 -5.72 -36.84
N ALA A 42 -2.62 -6.91 -37.16
CA ALA A 42 -4.01 -7.10 -37.56
C ALA A 42 -5.01 -6.82 -36.42
N LEU A 43 -4.57 -6.87 -35.18
CA LEU A 43 -5.39 -6.53 -34.00
C LEU A 43 -5.48 -5.03 -33.74
N VAL A 44 -4.64 -4.22 -34.40
CA VAL A 44 -4.50 -2.79 -34.13
C VAL A 44 -5.44 -2.00 -35.03
N ALA A 45 -6.34 -1.24 -34.43
CA ALA A 45 -7.24 -0.35 -35.14
C ALA A 45 -6.45 0.75 -35.89
N PRO A 46 -6.90 1.19 -37.06
CA PRO A 46 -6.21 2.24 -37.83
C PRO A 46 -6.06 3.58 -37.10
N ASP A 47 -6.96 3.86 -36.16
CA ASP A 47 -7.00 5.08 -35.34
C ASP A 47 -6.44 4.87 -33.93
N ALA A 48 -5.76 3.75 -33.67
CA ALA A 48 -5.12 3.49 -32.39
C ALA A 48 -4.07 4.55 -32.03
N GLU A 49 -4.09 5.01 -30.79
CA GLU A 49 -3.03 5.88 -30.27
C GLU A 49 -1.73 5.07 -30.16
N VAL A 50 -0.74 5.40 -30.96
CA VAL A 50 0.58 4.75 -30.91
C VAL A 50 1.49 5.51 -29.95
N VAL A 51 2.05 4.80 -28.95
CA VAL A 51 2.98 5.32 -27.96
C VAL A 51 4.31 4.58 -28.10
N ASP A 52 5.34 5.25 -28.58
CA ASP A 52 6.69 4.65 -28.67
C ASP A 52 7.35 4.69 -27.27
N VAL A 53 7.63 3.52 -26.72
CA VAL A 53 8.28 3.32 -25.42
C VAL A 53 9.67 2.69 -25.57
N ARG A 54 10.32 2.92 -26.73
CA ARG A 54 11.69 2.46 -27.00
C ARG A 54 12.66 3.02 -25.97
N GLY A 55 13.55 2.15 -25.45
CA GLY A 55 14.51 2.51 -24.40
C GLY A 55 13.89 2.65 -23.02
N LYS A 56 12.60 2.33 -22.85
CA LYS A 56 11.89 2.37 -21.57
C LYS A 56 11.52 0.96 -21.12
N LEU A 57 11.39 0.78 -19.79
CA LEU A 57 10.81 -0.42 -19.21
C LEU A 57 9.28 -0.25 -19.12
N VAL A 58 8.56 -1.33 -19.42
CA VAL A 58 7.11 -1.41 -19.24
C VAL A 58 6.80 -2.62 -18.37
N LEU A 59 6.12 -2.39 -17.25
CA LEU A 59 5.75 -3.45 -16.30
C LEU A 59 4.33 -3.24 -15.76
N PRO A 60 3.75 -4.26 -15.09
CA PRO A 60 2.51 -4.05 -14.33
C PRO A 60 2.70 -2.92 -13.32
N GLY A 61 1.64 -2.17 -13.09
CA GLY A 61 1.63 -1.21 -12.01
C GLY A 61 1.89 -1.86 -10.64
N LEU A 62 2.59 -1.15 -9.77
CA LEU A 62 2.92 -1.65 -8.45
C LEU A 62 1.68 -1.69 -7.55
N VAL A 63 1.62 -2.70 -6.68
CA VAL A 63 0.53 -2.91 -5.73
C VAL A 63 1.05 -2.74 -4.31
N ASN A 64 0.65 -1.66 -3.65
CA ASN A 64 0.99 -1.34 -2.27
C ASN A 64 -0.07 -1.92 -1.34
N THR A 65 0.22 -3.00 -0.63
CA THR A 65 -0.78 -3.73 0.14
C THR A 65 -1.04 -3.18 1.55
N HIS A 66 -0.36 -2.10 1.93
CA HIS A 66 -0.61 -1.43 3.21
C HIS A 66 -0.16 0.03 3.16
N VAL A 67 -1.12 0.94 3.26
CA VAL A 67 -0.88 2.38 3.33
C VAL A 67 -1.93 3.06 4.21
N HIS A 68 -1.55 4.11 4.93
CA HIS A 68 -2.45 5.00 5.66
C HIS A 68 -2.58 6.33 4.90
N LEU A 69 -3.54 6.44 3.98
CA LEU A 69 -3.71 7.61 3.12
C LEU A 69 -3.91 8.92 3.90
N SER A 70 -4.75 8.86 4.94
CA SER A 70 -5.09 10.04 5.75
C SER A 70 -3.93 10.53 6.63
N GLN A 71 -2.86 9.77 6.76
CA GLN A 71 -1.69 10.14 7.57
C GLN A 71 -0.61 10.92 6.78
N GLN A 72 -0.82 11.24 5.51
CA GLN A 72 0.18 11.92 4.68
C GLN A 72 0.67 13.25 5.28
N LEU A 73 -0.24 14.04 5.83
CA LEU A 73 0.10 15.33 6.43
C LEU A 73 0.78 15.20 7.81
N ALA A 74 0.87 13.99 8.36
CA ALA A 74 1.58 13.69 9.62
C ALA A 74 3.07 13.33 9.40
N ARG A 75 3.59 13.45 8.21
CA ARG A 75 5.00 13.18 7.90
C ARG A 75 5.94 13.98 8.80
N GLY A 76 6.88 13.29 9.46
CA GLY A 76 7.83 13.91 10.39
C GLY A 76 7.27 14.24 11.77
N LEU A 77 5.98 13.95 12.02
CA LEU A 77 5.34 14.27 13.30
C LEU A 77 5.72 13.29 14.43
N ALA A 78 6.08 12.07 14.08
CA ALA A 78 6.22 10.97 15.03
C ALA A 78 7.55 10.20 14.87
N ASP A 79 8.62 10.92 14.53
CA ASP A 79 9.94 10.32 14.35
C ASP A 79 10.60 9.97 15.69
N ASP A 80 11.35 8.85 15.71
CA ASP A 80 12.22 8.38 16.79
C ASP A 80 11.50 8.18 18.14
N VAL A 81 10.34 7.59 18.12
CA VAL A 81 9.56 7.15 19.29
C VAL A 81 9.08 5.71 19.10
N ASP A 82 8.89 4.98 20.21
CA ASP A 82 8.30 3.63 20.20
C ASP A 82 6.85 3.64 19.73
N LEU A 83 6.35 2.48 19.25
CA LEU A 83 5.02 2.35 18.64
C LEU A 83 3.87 2.80 19.56
N LEU A 84 3.89 2.47 20.84
CA LEU A 84 2.81 2.82 21.75
C LEU A 84 2.78 4.32 22.07
N THR A 85 3.96 4.94 22.21
CA THR A 85 4.11 6.41 22.32
C THR A 85 3.70 7.06 20.99
N TRP A 86 4.11 6.50 19.86
CA TRP A 86 3.75 6.95 18.50
C TRP A 86 2.23 7.01 18.35
N LEU A 87 1.52 5.92 18.67
CA LEU A 87 0.05 5.86 18.60
C LEU A 87 -0.60 6.87 19.55
N ARG A 88 -0.33 6.75 20.86
CA ARG A 88 -1.09 7.44 21.92
C ARG A 88 -0.80 8.92 22.00
N ARG A 89 0.44 9.37 21.70
CA ARG A 89 0.87 10.76 21.87
C ARG A 89 1.05 11.53 20.56
N ARG A 90 0.97 10.86 19.41
CA ARG A 90 1.18 11.48 18.12
C ARG A 90 0.01 11.20 17.17
N ILE A 91 -0.22 9.96 16.81
CA ILE A 91 -1.14 9.62 15.74
C ILE A 91 -2.61 9.75 16.15
N TRP A 92 -3.00 9.18 17.29
CA TRP A 92 -4.40 9.29 17.73
C TRP A 92 -4.85 10.72 18.02
N PRO A 93 -4.09 11.58 18.72
CA PRO A 93 -4.44 13.01 18.83
C PRO A 93 -4.54 13.70 17.49
N TYR A 94 -3.64 13.39 16.55
CA TYR A 94 -3.64 13.96 15.21
C TYR A 94 -4.87 13.48 14.40
N GLU A 95 -5.04 12.16 14.20
CA GLU A 95 -6.15 11.60 13.44
C GLU A 95 -7.51 11.95 14.04
N SER A 96 -7.62 11.96 15.38
CA SER A 96 -8.87 12.33 16.04
C SER A 96 -9.23 13.82 15.87
N SER A 97 -8.30 14.66 15.48
CA SER A 97 -8.54 16.09 15.19
C SER A 97 -8.84 16.35 13.71
N MET A 98 -8.79 15.32 12.86
CA MET A 98 -9.07 15.46 11.42
C MET A 98 -10.55 15.73 11.16
N THR A 99 -10.78 16.54 10.13
CA THR A 99 -12.08 16.70 9.48
C THR A 99 -12.11 15.88 8.18
N LEU A 100 -13.29 15.75 7.59
CA LEU A 100 -13.48 15.13 6.28
C LEU A 100 -12.55 15.74 5.21
N GLU A 101 -12.44 17.06 5.18
CA GLU A 101 -11.61 17.78 4.20
C GLU A 101 -10.11 17.63 4.48
N ASP A 102 -9.69 17.48 5.74
CA ASP A 102 -8.30 17.14 6.06
C ASP A 102 -7.96 15.74 5.57
N SER A 103 -8.85 14.77 5.79
CA SER A 103 -8.71 13.42 5.28
C SER A 103 -8.65 13.39 3.75
N TYR A 104 -9.51 14.16 3.07
CA TYR A 104 -9.51 14.24 1.62
C TYR A 104 -8.18 14.80 1.07
N ILE A 105 -7.71 15.94 1.55
CA ILE A 105 -6.46 16.56 1.06
C ILE A 105 -5.24 15.71 1.43
N SER A 106 -5.20 15.17 2.65
CA SER A 106 -4.14 14.25 3.06
C SER A 106 -4.07 13.05 2.14
N SER A 107 -5.20 12.40 1.90
CA SER A 107 -5.28 11.23 1.04
C SER A 107 -4.97 11.54 -0.43
N LEU A 108 -5.40 12.70 -0.92
CA LEU A 108 -5.10 13.11 -2.29
C LEU A 108 -3.59 13.36 -2.47
N ALA A 109 -2.94 14.04 -1.52
CA ALA A 109 -1.49 14.23 -1.52
C ALA A 109 -0.74 12.88 -1.45
N CYS A 110 -1.22 11.92 -0.65
CA CYS A 110 -0.68 10.57 -0.63
C CYS A 110 -0.83 9.87 -1.99
N CYS A 111 -2.02 9.94 -2.60
CA CYS A 111 -2.26 9.37 -3.94
C CYS A 111 -1.31 9.94 -4.99
N LEU A 112 -1.00 11.24 -4.96
CA LEU A 112 -0.03 11.86 -5.88
C LEU A 112 1.37 11.25 -5.72
N GLU A 113 1.84 11.03 -4.49
CA GLU A 113 3.14 10.41 -4.22
C GLU A 113 3.15 8.93 -4.65
N LEU A 114 2.08 8.18 -4.38
CA LEU A 114 1.92 6.80 -4.85
C LEU A 114 1.96 6.70 -6.38
N ILE A 115 1.25 7.57 -7.10
CA ILE A 115 1.29 7.62 -8.58
C ILE A 115 2.72 7.87 -9.07
N ARG A 116 3.43 8.82 -8.46
CA ARG A 116 4.81 9.15 -8.83
C ARG A 116 5.80 8.03 -8.56
N SER A 117 5.50 7.14 -7.61
CA SER A 117 6.31 5.95 -7.30
C SER A 117 5.89 4.69 -8.09
N GLY A 118 4.91 4.81 -9.00
CA GLY A 118 4.46 3.71 -9.86
C GLY A 118 3.41 2.81 -9.24
N VAL A 119 2.85 3.16 -8.10
CA VAL A 119 1.72 2.44 -7.51
C VAL A 119 0.46 2.74 -8.33
N THR A 120 -0.23 1.69 -8.76
CA THR A 120 -1.51 1.78 -9.47
C THR A 120 -2.67 1.24 -8.64
N CYS A 121 -2.37 0.37 -7.66
CA CYS A 121 -3.32 -0.21 -6.74
C CYS A 121 -2.76 -0.22 -5.32
N PHE A 122 -3.61 0.00 -4.33
CA PHE A 122 -3.22 -0.04 -2.92
C PHE A 122 -4.31 -0.64 -2.03
N ALA A 123 -3.94 -1.00 -0.79
CA ALA A 123 -4.88 -1.30 0.29
C ALA A 123 -4.69 -0.30 1.45
N GLU A 124 -5.75 0.43 1.75
CA GLU A 124 -5.83 1.37 2.87
C GLU A 124 -5.97 0.63 4.20
N ALA A 125 -5.16 0.99 5.15
CA ALA A 125 -5.08 0.33 6.46
C ALA A 125 -6.16 0.75 7.47
N GLY A 126 -7.07 1.61 7.04
CA GLY A 126 -8.16 2.16 7.84
C GLY A 126 -7.87 3.55 8.41
N GLY A 127 -8.68 4.51 8.01
CA GLY A 127 -8.82 5.83 8.62
C GLY A 127 -10.21 6.01 9.19
N GLN A 128 -10.50 7.17 9.77
CA GLN A 128 -11.82 7.45 10.36
C GLN A 128 -12.75 8.22 9.40
N GLU A 129 -12.21 9.18 8.67
CA GLU A 129 -12.97 10.01 7.72
C GLU A 129 -12.89 9.42 6.30
N VAL A 130 -13.45 8.21 6.11
CA VAL A 130 -13.23 7.38 4.91
C VAL A 130 -13.84 7.98 3.65
N ASP A 131 -14.92 8.76 3.77
CA ASP A 131 -15.51 9.45 2.63
C ASP A 131 -14.56 10.46 1.99
N GLY A 132 -13.72 11.12 2.78
CA GLY A 132 -12.63 11.96 2.30
C GLY A 132 -11.61 11.15 1.49
N MET A 133 -11.20 9.97 2.00
CA MET A 133 -10.30 9.06 1.29
C MET A 133 -10.92 8.56 -0.02
N GLY A 134 -12.18 8.13 -0.01
CA GLY A 134 -12.89 7.66 -1.20
C GLY A 134 -12.97 8.72 -2.31
N ARG A 135 -13.25 9.99 -1.93
CA ARG A 135 -13.23 11.14 -2.85
C ARG A 135 -11.83 11.31 -3.48
N ALA A 136 -10.77 11.29 -2.68
CA ALA A 136 -9.40 11.44 -3.13
C ALA A 136 -8.99 10.34 -4.12
N VAL A 137 -9.28 9.08 -3.80
CA VAL A 137 -8.95 7.93 -4.66
C VAL A 137 -9.69 7.99 -5.99
N ARG A 138 -10.97 8.35 -5.97
CA ARG A 138 -11.78 8.53 -7.17
C ARG A 138 -11.20 9.61 -8.09
N GLU A 139 -10.80 10.74 -7.54
CA GLU A 139 -10.24 11.88 -8.26
C GLU A 139 -8.84 11.59 -8.80
N ALA A 140 -7.96 11.02 -7.98
CA ALA A 140 -6.60 10.62 -8.38
C ALA A 140 -6.57 9.55 -9.48
N GLY A 141 -7.67 8.82 -9.66
CA GLY A 141 -7.77 7.79 -10.68
C GLY A 141 -7.13 6.46 -10.32
N LEU A 142 -6.64 6.29 -9.09
CA LEU A 142 -6.04 5.04 -8.60
C LEU A 142 -7.09 3.93 -8.42
N ARG A 143 -6.61 2.70 -8.40
CA ARG A 143 -7.34 1.56 -7.88
C ARG A 143 -7.03 1.42 -6.39
N GLY A 144 -8.01 1.10 -5.55
CA GLY A 144 -7.76 0.93 -4.13
C GLY A 144 -8.78 0.06 -3.42
N VAL A 145 -8.32 -0.58 -2.37
CA VAL A 145 -9.16 -1.23 -1.37
C VAL A 145 -9.22 -0.29 -0.17
N LEU A 146 -10.39 0.25 0.11
CA LEU A 146 -10.63 1.13 1.26
C LEU A 146 -11.08 0.32 2.46
N SER A 147 -10.69 0.75 3.64
CA SER A 147 -11.22 0.23 4.90
C SER A 147 -11.34 1.33 5.94
N ARG A 148 -12.17 1.09 6.97
CA ARG A 148 -12.33 1.97 8.11
C ARG A 148 -11.56 1.41 9.29
N SER A 149 -10.78 2.22 10.00
CA SER A 149 -10.14 1.79 11.24
C SER A 149 -11.21 1.47 12.29
N THR A 150 -11.31 0.20 12.67
CA THR A 150 -12.39 -0.32 13.52
C THR A 150 -11.84 -0.80 14.85
N MET A 151 -12.38 -0.25 15.94
CA MET A 151 -11.95 -0.47 17.31
C MET A 151 -13.15 -0.31 18.23
N ASP A 152 -13.43 -1.30 19.08
CA ASP A 152 -14.52 -1.26 20.08
C ASP A 152 -14.05 -1.35 21.51
N SER A 153 -12.73 -1.46 21.73
CA SER A 153 -12.13 -1.64 23.05
C SER A 153 -10.70 -1.09 23.08
N GLY A 154 -10.08 -1.09 24.26
CA GLY A 154 -8.69 -0.73 24.47
C GLY A 154 -8.47 0.61 25.17
N ASP A 155 -7.32 0.70 25.86
CA ASP A 155 -6.96 1.88 26.64
C ASP A 155 -6.42 3.02 25.78
N GLY A 156 -6.85 4.24 26.11
CA GLY A 156 -6.31 5.47 25.52
C GLY A 156 -6.89 5.83 24.17
N LEU A 157 -7.98 5.18 23.73
CA LEU A 157 -8.71 5.58 22.54
C LEU A 157 -9.29 6.99 22.71
N PRO A 158 -9.22 7.85 21.69
CA PRO A 158 -9.92 9.13 21.69
C PRO A 158 -11.43 8.94 21.92
N ALA A 159 -12.03 9.78 22.78
CA ALA A 159 -13.43 9.64 23.17
C ALA A 159 -14.40 9.58 21.97
N LYS A 160 -14.12 10.31 20.88
CA LYS A 160 -14.95 10.29 19.67
C LYS A 160 -14.89 8.97 18.89
N TRP A 161 -13.96 8.07 19.20
CA TRP A 161 -13.81 6.74 18.60
C TRP A 161 -14.34 5.61 19.47
N ALA A 162 -14.88 5.96 20.67
CA ALA A 162 -15.51 4.98 21.52
C ALA A 162 -16.86 4.56 20.92
N GLU A 163 -16.84 3.46 20.20
CA GLU A 163 -18.02 2.87 19.53
C GLU A 163 -18.33 1.50 20.15
N SER A 164 -19.62 1.14 20.16
CA SER A 164 -20.00 -0.26 20.45
C SER A 164 -19.63 -1.17 19.30
N THR A 165 -19.53 -2.47 19.55
CA THR A 165 -19.31 -3.48 18.49
C THR A 165 -20.35 -3.33 17.38
N ASP A 166 -21.64 -3.15 17.72
CA ASP A 166 -22.70 -2.98 16.72
C ASP A 166 -22.46 -1.74 15.86
N ALA A 167 -22.15 -0.59 16.45
CA ALA A 167 -21.85 0.62 15.69
C ALA A 167 -20.60 0.46 14.78
N CYS A 168 -19.59 -0.23 15.27
CA CYS A 168 -18.41 -0.60 14.48
C CYS A 168 -18.79 -1.38 13.21
N LEU A 169 -19.61 -2.40 13.37
CA LEU A 169 -20.04 -3.28 12.27
C LEU A 169 -20.95 -2.54 11.27
N GLU A 170 -21.92 -1.77 11.78
CA GLU A 170 -22.81 -0.92 10.95
C GLU A 170 -22.00 0.09 10.12
N ASN A 171 -20.98 0.71 10.71
CA ASN A 171 -20.11 1.66 10.02
C ASN A 171 -19.26 0.99 8.93
N GLN A 172 -18.79 -0.24 9.14
CA GLN A 172 -18.09 -1.00 8.12
C GLN A 172 -19.00 -1.37 6.94
N VAL A 173 -20.24 -1.82 7.24
CA VAL A 173 -21.24 -2.15 6.19
C VAL A 173 -21.64 -0.90 5.41
N ARG A 174 -21.89 0.23 6.08
CA ARG A 174 -22.20 1.50 5.42
C ARG A 174 -21.07 1.94 4.48
N LEU A 175 -19.81 1.79 4.88
CA LEU A 175 -18.68 2.08 4.00
C LEU A 175 -18.70 1.19 2.75
N LEU A 176 -18.96 -0.10 2.93
CA LEU A 176 -19.05 -1.05 1.83
C LEU A 176 -20.18 -0.66 0.86
N GLU A 177 -21.36 -0.36 1.37
CA GLU A 177 -22.51 0.05 0.55
C GLU A 177 -22.26 1.35 -0.20
N THR A 178 -21.48 2.26 0.37
CA THR A 178 -21.17 3.57 -0.24
C THR A 178 -20.12 3.49 -1.34
N TRP A 179 -19.06 2.73 -1.11
CA TRP A 179 -17.86 2.81 -1.94
C TRP A 179 -17.49 1.53 -2.70
N HIS A 180 -18.01 0.35 -2.31
CA HIS A 180 -17.64 -0.88 -3.01
C HIS A 180 -18.20 -0.88 -4.44
N GLY A 181 -17.29 -1.04 -5.42
CA GLY A 181 -17.63 -0.96 -6.84
C GLY A 181 -17.65 0.45 -7.41
N ALA A 182 -17.44 1.48 -6.61
CA ALA A 182 -17.39 2.87 -7.09
C ALA A 182 -16.22 3.12 -8.07
N ALA A 183 -16.29 4.25 -8.78
CA ALA A 183 -15.28 4.70 -9.75
C ALA A 183 -14.98 3.64 -10.83
N ASP A 184 -16.02 3.13 -11.49
CA ASP A 184 -15.93 2.10 -12.53
C ASP A 184 -15.30 0.78 -12.01
N GLY A 185 -15.56 0.41 -10.74
CA GLY A 185 -15.03 -0.79 -10.08
C GLY A 185 -13.59 -0.67 -9.61
N ARG A 186 -12.97 0.52 -9.68
CA ARG A 186 -11.61 0.74 -9.17
C ARG A 186 -11.53 0.78 -7.66
N ILE A 187 -12.58 1.20 -6.97
CA ILE A 187 -12.66 1.23 -5.51
C ILE A 187 -13.37 -0.03 -5.03
N ARG A 188 -12.70 -0.76 -4.14
CA ARG A 188 -13.26 -1.86 -3.37
C ARG A 188 -13.21 -1.52 -1.90
N VAL A 189 -13.99 -2.20 -1.10
CA VAL A 189 -14.00 -2.05 0.36
C VAL A 189 -13.75 -3.41 0.99
N TRP A 190 -12.84 -3.44 1.94
CA TRP A 190 -12.61 -4.54 2.86
C TRP A 190 -12.97 -4.10 4.27
N PHE A 191 -13.25 -5.06 5.14
CA PHE A 191 -13.40 -4.77 6.55
C PHE A 191 -12.04 -4.66 7.23
N ASN A 192 -12.02 -4.04 8.39
CA ASN A 192 -10.81 -3.82 9.15
C ASN A 192 -11.04 -4.05 10.63
N VAL A 193 -10.08 -4.65 11.28
CA VAL A 193 -9.89 -4.61 12.72
C VAL A 193 -8.50 -4.06 12.97
N ARG A 194 -8.39 -2.97 13.74
CA ARG A 194 -7.11 -2.25 13.87
C ARG A 194 -5.99 -3.15 14.38
N THR A 195 -6.12 -3.63 15.60
CA THR A 195 -5.18 -4.56 16.27
C THR A 195 -5.91 -5.35 17.33
N ILE A 196 -5.25 -6.37 17.89
CA ILE A 196 -5.76 -7.13 19.04
C ILE A 196 -5.88 -6.26 20.31
N PHE A 197 -5.11 -5.16 20.43
CA PHE A 197 -5.20 -4.22 21.54
C PHE A 197 -6.55 -3.49 21.61
N ASN A 198 -7.21 -3.35 20.47
CA ASN A 198 -8.36 -2.47 20.27
C ASN A 198 -9.61 -3.20 19.79
N ALA A 199 -9.65 -4.53 19.94
CA ALA A 199 -10.76 -5.34 19.49
C ALA A 199 -11.23 -6.33 20.55
N SER A 200 -12.55 -6.38 20.77
CA SER A 200 -13.18 -7.47 21.51
C SER A 200 -13.22 -8.74 20.65
N ASP A 201 -13.39 -9.90 21.29
CA ASP A 201 -13.61 -11.17 20.58
C ASP A 201 -14.90 -11.12 19.75
N ASP A 202 -15.93 -10.42 20.22
CA ASP A 202 -17.20 -10.22 19.51
C ASP A 202 -16.98 -9.44 18.21
N LEU A 203 -16.22 -8.35 18.25
CA LEU A 203 -15.85 -7.58 17.05
C LEU A 203 -15.10 -8.45 16.05
N LEU A 204 -14.09 -9.20 16.49
CA LEU A 204 -13.28 -10.07 15.63
C LEU A 204 -14.14 -11.13 14.93
N VAL A 205 -14.97 -11.85 15.69
CA VAL A 205 -15.83 -12.94 15.14
C VAL A 205 -16.87 -12.39 14.19
N ARG A 206 -17.58 -11.33 14.58
CA ARG A 206 -18.65 -10.76 13.75
C ARG A 206 -18.13 -10.04 12.52
N THR A 207 -16.96 -9.40 12.59
CA THR A 207 -16.28 -8.87 11.40
C THR A 207 -15.94 -9.99 10.42
N LYS A 208 -15.45 -11.14 10.91
CA LYS A 208 -15.17 -12.32 10.05
C LYS A 208 -16.45 -12.84 9.38
N GLN A 209 -17.55 -12.96 10.14
CA GLN A 209 -18.83 -13.39 9.61
C GLN A 209 -19.36 -12.46 8.51
N LEU A 210 -19.26 -11.14 8.72
CA LEU A 210 -19.63 -10.16 7.71
C LEU A 210 -18.70 -10.22 6.48
N ALA A 211 -17.40 -10.37 6.67
CA ALA A 211 -16.44 -10.50 5.57
C ALA A 211 -16.76 -11.73 4.68
N ASP A 212 -17.14 -12.84 5.29
CA ASP A 212 -17.57 -14.05 4.58
C ASP A 212 -18.90 -13.82 3.84
N GLN A 213 -19.87 -13.20 4.50
CA GLN A 213 -21.17 -12.86 3.92
C GLN A 213 -21.04 -11.98 2.67
N TYR A 214 -20.24 -10.92 2.77
CA TYR A 214 -20.02 -9.97 1.68
C TYR A 214 -18.92 -10.40 0.71
N ARG A 215 -18.21 -11.50 0.99
CA ARG A 215 -17.08 -12.03 0.20
C ARG A 215 -15.97 -11.02 -0.01
N VAL A 216 -15.61 -10.31 1.06
CA VAL A 216 -14.52 -9.34 1.09
C VAL A 216 -13.42 -9.79 2.05
N GLY A 217 -12.26 -9.14 1.98
CA GLY A 217 -11.16 -9.41 2.89
C GLY A 217 -11.28 -8.66 4.21
N ILE A 218 -10.40 -9.04 5.14
CA ILE A 218 -10.14 -8.34 6.40
C ILE A 218 -8.70 -7.86 6.39
N HIS A 219 -8.49 -6.59 6.72
CA HIS A 219 -7.19 -5.97 6.88
C HIS A 219 -6.90 -5.77 8.37
N MET A 220 -5.81 -6.32 8.90
CA MET A 220 -5.49 -6.26 10.33
C MET A 220 -3.99 -6.22 10.57
N HIS A 221 -3.51 -5.36 11.50
CA HIS A 221 -2.17 -5.40 12.03
C HIS A 221 -2.04 -6.60 12.98
N VAL A 222 -1.05 -7.47 12.75
CA VAL A 222 -0.91 -8.75 13.46
C VAL A 222 0.54 -8.99 13.86
N ALA A 223 0.76 -9.25 15.13
CA ALA A 223 2.07 -9.57 15.69
C ALA A 223 3.16 -8.55 15.28
N GLU A 224 2.80 -7.27 15.37
CA GLU A 224 3.63 -6.15 14.93
C GLU A 224 4.80 -5.93 15.90
N ILE A 225 4.52 -5.94 17.21
CA ILE A 225 5.51 -5.82 18.28
C ILE A 225 5.40 -6.98 19.28
N GLU A 226 6.46 -7.24 20.03
CA GLU A 226 6.47 -8.32 21.03
C GLU A 226 5.44 -8.08 22.14
N GLU A 227 5.19 -6.83 22.50
CA GLU A 227 4.18 -6.42 23.47
C GLU A 227 2.77 -6.86 23.08
N GLU A 228 2.47 -6.94 21.78
CA GLU A 228 1.19 -7.44 21.30
C GLU A 228 0.97 -8.90 21.71
N ASN A 229 1.97 -9.76 21.49
CA ASN A 229 1.90 -11.16 21.91
C ASN A 229 1.86 -11.31 23.45
N ARG A 230 2.60 -10.48 24.19
CA ARG A 230 2.52 -10.46 25.66
C ARG A 230 1.14 -10.06 26.17
N TYR A 231 0.54 -9.03 25.55
CA TYR A 231 -0.82 -8.59 25.84
C TYR A 231 -1.83 -9.70 25.57
N ALA A 232 -1.75 -10.32 24.37
CA ALA A 232 -2.66 -11.39 23.98
C ALA A 232 -2.54 -12.61 24.92
N LEU A 233 -1.33 -12.99 25.31
CA LEU A 233 -1.10 -14.05 26.31
C LEU A 233 -1.72 -13.71 27.67
N ALA A 234 -1.55 -12.50 28.15
CA ALA A 234 -2.06 -12.06 29.46
C ALA A 234 -3.58 -11.94 29.48
N THR A 235 -4.21 -11.47 28.40
CA THR A 235 -5.65 -11.16 28.36
C THR A 235 -6.51 -12.25 27.72
N ARG A 236 -5.92 -13.07 26.81
CA ARG A 236 -6.61 -14.08 26.02
C ARG A 236 -6.07 -15.51 26.22
N GLY A 237 -4.95 -15.66 26.92
CA GLY A 237 -4.31 -16.95 27.18
C GLY A 237 -3.65 -17.59 25.92
N ALA A 238 -3.37 -16.80 24.89
CA ALA A 238 -2.67 -17.22 23.67
C ALA A 238 -2.02 -16.02 22.99
N THR A 239 -1.03 -16.25 22.11
CA THR A 239 -0.51 -15.23 21.21
C THR A 239 -1.58 -14.76 20.24
N THR A 240 -1.38 -13.60 19.61
CA THR A 240 -2.35 -13.02 18.68
C THR A 240 -2.80 -14.04 17.62
N VAL A 241 -1.87 -14.68 16.94
CA VAL A 241 -2.18 -15.63 15.85
C VAL A 241 -2.96 -16.85 16.34
N ARG A 242 -2.51 -17.45 17.46
CA ARG A 242 -3.23 -18.60 18.04
C ARG A 242 -4.62 -18.23 18.54
N HIS A 243 -4.79 -17.00 19.04
CA HIS A 243 -6.10 -16.50 19.45
C HIS A 243 -7.03 -16.31 18.24
N LEU A 244 -6.55 -15.64 17.17
CA LEU A 244 -7.31 -15.48 15.92
C LEU A 244 -7.73 -16.84 15.33
N ARG A 245 -6.86 -17.86 15.42
CA ARG A 245 -7.21 -19.23 15.01
C ARG A 245 -8.35 -19.80 15.86
N ARG A 246 -8.29 -19.66 17.20
CA ARG A 246 -9.35 -20.12 18.11
C ARG A 246 -10.70 -19.51 17.82
N LEU A 247 -10.73 -18.26 17.41
CA LEU A 247 -11.93 -17.51 17.02
C LEU A 247 -12.41 -17.80 15.58
N GLY A 248 -11.64 -18.55 14.78
CA GLY A 248 -11.96 -18.81 13.37
C GLY A 248 -11.73 -17.58 12.45
N VAL A 249 -10.96 -16.60 12.91
CA VAL A 249 -10.63 -15.38 12.13
C VAL A 249 -9.42 -15.60 11.24
N LEU A 250 -8.53 -16.52 11.61
CA LEU A 250 -7.33 -16.87 10.83
C LEU A 250 -7.75 -17.66 9.58
N ASP A 251 -7.85 -16.99 8.44
CA ASP A 251 -8.37 -17.58 7.20
C ASP A 251 -7.82 -16.85 5.95
N ARG A 252 -8.06 -17.43 4.77
CA ARG A 252 -7.57 -16.95 3.47
C ARG A 252 -7.98 -15.53 3.08
N ASN A 253 -9.03 -14.99 3.69
CA ASN A 253 -9.48 -13.60 3.46
C ASN A 253 -8.88 -12.60 4.46
N LEU A 254 -7.94 -13.03 5.31
CA LEU A 254 -7.17 -12.16 6.20
C LEU A 254 -5.88 -11.71 5.51
N LEU A 255 -5.70 -10.40 5.40
CA LEU A 255 -4.42 -9.75 5.13
C LEU A 255 -3.82 -9.33 6.47
N ALA A 256 -2.88 -10.11 6.93
CA ALA A 256 -2.13 -9.85 8.15
C ALA A 256 -0.93 -8.92 7.84
N VAL A 257 -0.86 -7.79 8.55
CA VAL A 257 0.15 -6.77 8.30
C VAL A 257 1.27 -6.85 9.32
N HIS A 258 2.49 -6.56 8.91
CA HIS A 258 3.77 -6.62 9.63
C HIS A 258 4.25 -8.04 9.92
N CYS A 259 3.56 -8.81 10.74
CA CYS A 259 3.86 -10.21 11.06
C CYS A 259 5.32 -10.42 11.51
N VAL A 260 5.82 -9.50 12.37
CA VAL A 260 7.23 -9.48 12.81
C VAL A 260 7.51 -10.58 13.83
N TRP A 261 6.62 -10.72 14.81
CA TRP A 261 6.80 -11.58 15.99
C TRP A 261 6.01 -12.88 15.88
N LEU A 262 6.33 -13.68 14.85
CA LEU A 262 5.77 -15.02 14.64
C LEU A 262 6.80 -16.12 14.98
N ASP A 263 6.34 -17.18 15.62
CA ASP A 263 7.12 -18.40 15.78
C ASP A 263 6.90 -19.41 14.63
N GLU A 264 7.59 -20.53 14.68
CA GLU A 264 7.55 -21.55 13.60
C GLU A 264 6.18 -22.22 13.46
N GLU A 265 5.45 -22.42 14.57
CA GLU A 265 4.09 -22.98 14.54
C GLU A 265 3.11 -21.99 13.94
N GLU A 266 3.25 -20.71 14.23
CA GLU A 266 2.41 -19.64 13.68
C GLU A 266 2.64 -19.43 12.18
N LEU A 267 3.88 -19.58 11.70
CA LEU A 267 4.15 -19.64 10.27
C LEU A 267 3.45 -20.83 9.60
N GLU A 268 3.44 -21.99 10.26
CA GLU A 268 2.72 -23.15 9.75
C GLU A 268 1.19 -22.93 9.77
N LEU A 269 0.64 -22.26 10.79
CA LEU A 269 -0.77 -21.87 10.82
C LEU A 269 -1.11 -20.91 9.65
N PHE A 270 -0.27 -19.94 9.34
CA PHE A 270 -0.46 -19.04 8.20
C PHE A 270 -0.52 -19.80 6.88
N ARG A 271 0.40 -20.79 6.70
CA ARG A 271 0.38 -21.66 5.53
C ARG A 271 -0.91 -22.49 5.43
N GLN A 272 -1.33 -23.13 6.54
CA GLN A 272 -2.52 -24.00 6.59
C GLN A 272 -3.83 -23.24 6.31
N HIS A 273 -3.92 -22.00 6.78
CA HIS A 273 -5.09 -21.14 6.63
C HIS A 273 -5.00 -20.20 5.42
N ASP A 274 -3.96 -20.32 4.62
CA ASP A 274 -3.70 -19.47 3.43
C ASP A 274 -3.76 -17.95 3.76
N VAL A 275 -3.26 -17.55 4.94
CA VAL A 275 -3.22 -16.14 5.38
C VAL A 275 -2.26 -15.36 4.49
N LYS A 276 -2.66 -14.17 4.07
CA LYS A 276 -1.84 -13.27 3.27
C LYS A 276 -1.08 -12.30 4.16
N VAL A 277 0.14 -11.93 3.75
CA VAL A 277 1.02 -11.07 4.54
C VAL A 277 1.39 -9.81 3.77
N SER A 278 1.29 -8.63 4.41
CA SER A 278 1.88 -7.38 3.95
C SER A 278 3.13 -7.07 4.76
N HIS A 279 4.28 -7.06 4.08
CA HIS A 279 5.58 -6.68 4.66
C HIS A 279 5.84 -5.19 4.48
N ASN A 280 6.15 -4.48 5.57
CA ASN A 280 6.39 -3.03 5.57
C ASN A 280 7.81 -2.73 6.08
N PRO A 281 8.84 -2.85 5.23
CA PRO A 281 10.24 -2.88 5.69
C PRO A 281 10.72 -1.56 6.30
N ALA A 282 10.36 -0.42 5.71
CA ALA A 282 10.77 0.88 6.23
C ALA A 282 10.13 1.18 7.59
N ALA A 283 8.84 0.90 7.75
CA ALA A 283 8.14 1.06 9.02
C ALA A 283 8.74 0.14 10.10
N ALA A 284 8.98 -1.13 9.77
CA ALA A 284 9.58 -2.10 10.69
C ALA A 284 10.93 -1.63 11.26
N LEU A 285 11.76 -1.01 10.43
CA LEU A 285 13.05 -0.48 10.84
C LEU A 285 12.95 0.86 11.57
N LYS A 286 12.15 1.78 11.03
CA LYS A 286 12.06 3.15 11.55
C LYS A 286 11.43 3.21 12.95
N VAL A 287 10.41 2.38 13.19
CA VAL A 287 9.73 2.29 14.51
C VAL A 287 10.34 1.19 15.38
N ALA A 288 11.43 0.56 14.90
CA ALA A 288 12.16 -0.50 15.61
C ALA A 288 11.28 -1.69 16.04
N LEU A 289 10.36 -2.13 15.15
CA LEU A 289 9.44 -3.23 15.42
C LEU A 289 10.14 -4.59 15.49
N GLY A 290 11.25 -4.76 14.76
CA GLY A 290 11.98 -6.01 14.56
C GLY A 290 12.07 -6.42 13.10
N LEU A 291 12.54 -7.64 12.83
CA LEU A 291 12.78 -8.16 11.49
C LEU A 291 11.89 -9.38 11.21
N PRO A 292 10.86 -9.25 10.34
CA PRO A 292 9.99 -10.37 10.01
C PRO A 292 10.73 -11.46 9.24
N LYS A 293 10.28 -12.71 9.37
CA LYS A 293 10.86 -13.89 8.73
C LYS A 293 10.35 -14.08 7.28
N ILE A 294 10.57 -13.08 6.41
CA ILE A 294 10.00 -13.08 5.06
C ILE A 294 10.50 -14.22 4.17
N PRO A 295 11.82 -14.54 4.09
CA PRO A 295 12.29 -15.70 3.33
C PRO A 295 11.68 -17.00 3.81
N GLU A 296 11.52 -17.18 5.12
CA GLU A 296 10.94 -18.38 5.74
C GLU A 296 9.43 -18.50 5.42
N MET A 297 8.71 -17.39 5.38
CA MET A 297 7.30 -17.36 4.94
C MET A 297 7.17 -17.79 3.49
N LEU A 298 7.97 -17.21 2.60
CA LEU A 298 7.97 -17.52 1.17
C LEU A 298 8.38 -18.97 0.88
N SER A 299 9.36 -19.51 1.60
CA SER A 299 9.79 -20.91 1.44
C SER A 299 8.70 -21.92 1.83
N ARG A 300 7.76 -21.54 2.70
CA ARG A 300 6.58 -22.32 3.07
C ARG A 300 5.40 -22.12 2.11
N GLY A 301 5.53 -21.24 1.11
CA GLY A 301 4.45 -20.93 0.18
C GLY A 301 3.42 -19.95 0.71
N ILE A 302 3.70 -19.24 1.83
CA ILE A 302 2.85 -18.16 2.31
C ILE A 302 2.93 -17.00 1.30
N CYS A 303 1.78 -16.46 0.89
CA CYS A 303 1.72 -15.34 -0.02
C CYS A 303 2.10 -14.06 0.73
N VAL A 304 3.26 -13.52 0.39
CA VAL A 304 3.78 -12.25 0.94
C VAL A 304 3.76 -11.18 -0.15
N SER A 305 3.35 -9.99 0.24
CA SER A 305 3.38 -8.75 -0.54
C SER A 305 4.15 -7.67 0.20
N ILE A 306 4.21 -6.47 -0.35
CA ILE A 306 4.94 -5.34 0.22
C ILE A 306 4.03 -4.11 0.32
N GLY A 307 4.21 -3.32 1.38
CA GLY A 307 3.53 -2.07 1.63
C GLY A 307 4.46 -1.00 2.18
N THR A 308 4.05 0.25 2.06
CA THR A 308 4.82 1.40 2.57
C THR A 308 4.49 1.75 4.01
N ASP A 309 3.30 1.36 4.49
CA ASP A 309 2.71 1.90 5.71
C ASP A 309 2.40 3.41 5.59
N GLY A 310 2.18 4.14 6.69
CA GLY A 310 1.85 5.55 6.68
C GLY A 310 3.05 6.49 6.61
N ALA A 311 2.82 7.73 6.20
CA ALA A 311 3.87 8.75 6.13
C ALA A 311 4.57 9.02 7.49
N PRO A 312 3.92 8.96 8.67
CA PRO A 312 4.64 9.13 9.93
C PRO A 312 5.47 7.92 10.35
N SER A 313 5.20 6.72 9.83
CA SER A 313 5.96 5.49 10.13
C SER A 313 7.06 5.18 9.12
N ASN A 314 6.96 5.66 7.88
CA ASN A 314 7.95 5.46 6.81
C ASN A 314 8.65 6.76 6.38
N ASN A 315 7.95 7.89 6.33
CA ASN A 315 8.31 9.17 5.73
C ASN A 315 8.38 9.18 4.18
N ARG A 316 8.25 8.04 3.50
CA ARG A 316 8.23 7.94 2.03
C ARG A 316 7.11 7.02 1.57
N MET A 317 6.26 7.50 0.68
CA MET A 317 5.24 6.66 0.04
C MET A 317 5.78 6.13 -1.30
N ASP A 318 7.00 5.61 -1.24
CA ASP A 318 7.79 5.14 -2.39
C ASP A 318 8.04 3.64 -2.29
N LEU A 319 7.17 2.85 -2.94
CA LEU A 319 7.24 1.39 -2.89
C LEU A 319 8.53 0.83 -3.50
N MET A 320 9.16 1.54 -4.46
CA MET A 320 10.47 1.12 -5.00
C MET A 320 11.57 1.21 -3.94
N SER A 321 11.54 2.24 -3.09
CA SER A 321 12.46 2.34 -1.95
C SER A 321 12.23 1.20 -0.93
N ASP A 322 10.98 0.83 -0.69
CA ASP A 322 10.65 -0.31 0.19
C ASP A 322 11.10 -1.64 -0.40
N MET A 323 10.97 -1.86 -1.72
CA MET A 323 11.49 -3.05 -2.41
C MET A 323 13.02 -3.17 -2.24
N TYR A 324 13.75 -2.08 -2.46
CA TYR A 324 15.20 -2.03 -2.25
C TYR A 324 15.56 -2.40 -0.80
N LEU A 325 14.91 -1.75 0.16
CA LEU A 325 15.16 -1.95 1.59
C LEU A 325 14.83 -3.37 2.03
N ALA A 326 13.68 -3.93 1.59
CA ALA A 326 13.27 -5.29 1.91
C ALA A 326 14.30 -6.34 1.46
N SER A 327 14.83 -6.19 0.23
CA SER A 327 15.86 -7.08 -0.28
C SER A 327 17.13 -7.03 0.58
N LEU A 328 17.69 -5.84 0.81
CA LEU A 328 18.94 -5.68 1.57
C LEU A 328 18.80 -6.14 3.02
N LEU A 329 17.68 -5.80 3.65
CA LEU A 329 17.39 -6.19 5.03
C LEU A 329 17.44 -7.70 5.22
N GLN A 330 16.77 -8.45 4.36
CA GLN A 330 16.71 -9.90 4.48
C GLN A 330 18.05 -10.56 4.11
N LYS A 331 18.77 -10.04 3.11
CA LYS A 331 20.13 -10.48 2.79
C LYS A 331 21.07 -10.31 4.00
N GLY A 332 21.02 -9.14 4.64
CA GLY A 332 21.82 -8.88 5.83
C GLY A 332 21.41 -9.75 7.03
N ARG A 333 20.12 -9.97 7.26
CA ARG A 333 19.61 -10.84 8.33
C ARG A 333 20.04 -12.31 8.14
N MET A 334 19.97 -12.80 6.91
CA MET A 334 20.27 -14.20 6.57
C MET A 334 21.77 -14.45 6.34
N LEU A 335 22.58 -13.39 6.20
CA LEU A 335 23.96 -13.47 5.72
C LEU A 335 24.09 -14.24 4.39
N ASP A 336 23.07 -14.09 3.54
CA ASP A 336 22.96 -14.74 2.25
C ASP A 336 22.62 -13.73 1.15
N PRO A 337 23.52 -13.48 0.18
CA PRO A 337 23.27 -12.55 -0.90
C PRO A 337 22.15 -13.00 -1.87
N GLN A 338 21.76 -14.27 -1.81
CA GLN A 338 20.68 -14.83 -2.63
C GLN A 338 19.30 -14.79 -1.93
N ALA A 339 19.25 -14.40 -0.66
CA ALA A 339 18.02 -14.29 0.11
C ALA A 339 17.09 -13.30 -0.46
N MET A 340 16.21 -13.12 -1.07
CA MET A 340 15.35 -12.03 -1.62
C MET A 340 15.98 -11.33 -2.82
N PRO A 341 16.16 -12.03 -3.94
CA PRO A 341 16.67 -11.43 -5.17
C PRO A 341 15.67 -10.43 -5.79
N ALA A 342 16.11 -9.67 -6.77
CA ALA A 342 15.32 -8.60 -7.40
C ALA A 342 13.99 -9.10 -7.97
N GLU A 343 14.01 -10.27 -8.62
CA GLU A 343 12.82 -10.90 -9.19
C GLU A 343 11.75 -11.17 -8.12
N ARG A 344 12.18 -11.61 -6.95
CA ARG A 344 11.27 -11.84 -5.82
C ARG A 344 10.64 -10.53 -5.33
N MET A 345 11.42 -9.45 -5.26
CA MET A 345 10.88 -8.12 -4.91
C MET A 345 9.84 -7.66 -5.90
N LEU A 346 10.10 -7.85 -7.19
CA LEU A 346 9.14 -7.51 -8.23
C LEU A 346 7.85 -8.34 -8.11
N GLU A 347 7.94 -9.63 -7.79
CA GLU A 347 6.76 -10.46 -7.51
C GLU A 347 5.94 -9.94 -6.33
N LEU A 348 6.59 -9.59 -5.22
CA LEU A 348 5.91 -9.07 -4.03
C LEU A 348 5.14 -7.77 -4.33
N ALA A 349 5.73 -6.89 -5.12
CA ALA A 349 5.17 -5.59 -5.46
C ALA A 349 4.18 -5.60 -6.64
N THR A 350 3.95 -6.73 -7.28
CA THR A 350 3.06 -6.86 -8.44
C THR A 350 2.05 -7.99 -8.26
N ILE A 351 2.35 -9.19 -8.77
CA ILE A 351 1.40 -10.32 -8.80
C ILE A 351 1.03 -10.83 -7.41
N ASN A 352 1.99 -10.88 -6.46
CA ASN A 352 1.69 -11.28 -5.09
C ASN A 352 0.86 -10.21 -4.37
N GLY A 353 1.17 -8.93 -4.58
CA GLY A 353 0.32 -7.83 -4.10
C GLY A 353 -1.12 -7.98 -4.58
N ALA A 354 -1.30 -8.26 -5.88
CA ALA A 354 -2.62 -8.53 -6.44
C ALA A 354 -3.30 -9.76 -5.81
N ARG A 355 -2.55 -10.87 -5.60
CA ARG A 355 -3.07 -12.08 -4.91
C ARG A 355 -3.49 -11.81 -3.48
N CYS A 356 -2.69 -11.04 -2.74
CA CYS A 356 -3.02 -10.65 -1.37
C CYS A 356 -4.34 -9.88 -1.29
N LEU A 357 -4.70 -9.16 -2.36
CA LEU A 357 -5.94 -8.39 -2.45
C LEU A 357 -7.07 -9.12 -3.20
N GLY A 358 -6.86 -10.37 -3.64
CA GLY A 358 -7.83 -11.13 -4.44
C GLY A 358 -8.10 -10.50 -5.81
N LEU A 359 -7.10 -9.82 -6.39
CA LEU A 359 -7.18 -9.09 -7.65
C LEU A 359 -6.28 -9.67 -8.74
N ASP A 360 -5.60 -10.79 -8.51
CA ASP A 360 -4.66 -11.39 -9.46
C ASP A 360 -5.27 -11.89 -10.76
N GLY A 361 -6.57 -12.11 -10.80
CA GLY A 361 -7.33 -12.30 -12.04
C GLY A 361 -7.56 -11.00 -12.83
N GLU A 362 -7.32 -9.83 -12.24
CA GLU A 362 -7.60 -8.53 -12.85
C GLU A 362 -6.34 -7.69 -13.11
N ILE A 363 -5.36 -7.72 -12.20
CA ILE A 363 -4.15 -6.88 -12.24
C ILE A 363 -2.91 -7.66 -11.80
N GLY A 364 -1.76 -6.99 -11.68
CA GLY A 364 -0.50 -7.55 -11.17
C GLY A 364 0.35 -8.22 -12.23
N SER A 365 -0.15 -8.37 -13.46
CA SER A 365 0.59 -8.85 -14.63
C SER A 365 0.03 -8.28 -15.92
N LEU A 366 0.85 -8.25 -16.98
CA LEU A 366 0.43 -7.80 -18.32
C LEU A 366 0.02 -9.03 -19.15
N GLU A 367 -1.25 -9.36 -19.09
CA GLU A 367 -1.86 -10.51 -19.76
C GLU A 367 -3.16 -10.12 -20.47
N PRO A 368 -3.46 -10.73 -21.63
CA PRO A 368 -4.73 -10.51 -22.33
C PRO A 368 -5.93 -10.74 -21.39
N GLY A 369 -6.89 -9.82 -21.42
CA GLY A 369 -8.10 -9.86 -20.60
C GLY A 369 -7.98 -9.18 -19.25
N LYS A 370 -6.78 -8.96 -18.70
CA LYS A 370 -6.57 -8.20 -17.45
C LYS A 370 -6.75 -6.70 -17.69
N LYS A 371 -6.96 -5.97 -16.61
CA LYS A 371 -7.02 -4.51 -16.62
C LYS A 371 -5.68 -3.93 -17.04
N ALA A 372 -5.70 -2.88 -17.83
CA ALA A 372 -4.50 -2.18 -18.24
C ALA A 372 -4.01 -1.23 -17.13
N ASP A 373 -3.47 -1.84 -16.08
CA ASP A 373 -2.79 -1.19 -14.97
C ASP A 373 -1.29 -1.42 -15.16
N LEU A 374 -0.56 -0.40 -15.62
CA LEU A 374 0.84 -0.51 -16.00
C LEU A 374 1.62 0.78 -15.74
N ILE A 375 2.94 0.65 -15.65
CA ILE A 375 3.87 1.76 -15.54
C ILE A 375 4.94 1.71 -16.62
N VAL A 376 5.44 2.89 -16.97
CA VAL A 376 6.53 3.08 -17.93
C VAL A 376 7.65 3.82 -17.22
N LEU A 377 8.87 3.26 -17.26
CA LEU A 377 10.05 3.86 -16.64
C LEU A 377 11.05 4.29 -17.71
N ALA A 378 11.60 5.50 -17.55
CA ALA A 378 12.78 5.93 -18.29
C ALA A 378 14.01 5.17 -17.79
N ALA A 379 14.87 4.75 -18.71
CA ALA A 379 16.03 3.93 -18.42
C ALA A 379 17.34 4.53 -19.00
N ASP A 380 17.29 5.82 -19.32
CA ASP A 380 18.35 6.56 -20.03
C ASP A 380 19.09 7.59 -19.16
N ASP A 381 18.89 7.55 -17.85
CA ASP A 381 19.61 8.40 -16.92
C ASP A 381 20.84 7.69 -16.29
N VAL A 382 21.70 8.49 -15.65
CA VAL A 382 22.94 8.02 -15.01
C VAL A 382 22.67 7.02 -13.87
N GLY A 383 21.51 7.07 -13.24
CA GLY A 383 21.11 6.15 -12.16
C GLY A 383 20.61 4.80 -12.67
N ALA A 384 20.19 4.72 -13.94
CA ALA A 384 19.69 3.51 -14.56
C ALA A 384 20.75 2.78 -15.41
N LEU A 385 21.77 3.49 -15.88
CA LEU A 385 22.81 2.93 -16.77
C LEU A 385 24.08 2.55 -15.99
N PRO A 386 24.80 1.48 -16.45
CA PRO A 386 24.50 0.58 -17.55
C PRO A 386 23.39 -0.44 -17.21
N MET A 387 22.60 -0.85 -18.23
CA MET A 387 21.46 -1.76 -18.08
C MET A 387 21.87 -3.20 -18.44
N HIS A 388 22.64 -3.86 -17.56
CA HIS A 388 23.05 -5.27 -17.76
C HIS A 388 21.91 -6.24 -17.41
N ASP A 389 21.21 -5.96 -16.34
CA ASP A 389 20.01 -6.70 -15.88
C ASP A 389 18.90 -5.71 -15.54
N PRO A 390 17.88 -5.56 -16.40
CA PRO A 390 16.81 -4.60 -16.19
C PRO A 390 15.98 -4.85 -14.93
N ILE A 391 15.83 -6.10 -14.49
CA ILE A 391 15.08 -6.41 -13.25
C ILE A 391 15.90 -6.03 -12.02
N ALA A 392 17.17 -6.39 -11.99
CA ALA A 392 18.08 -5.97 -10.94
C ALA A 392 18.22 -4.44 -10.89
N ASN A 393 18.35 -3.79 -12.05
CA ASN A 393 18.41 -2.32 -12.12
C ASN A 393 17.14 -1.66 -11.62
N PHE A 394 15.95 -2.22 -11.96
CA PHE A 394 14.68 -1.71 -11.47
C PHE A 394 14.62 -1.69 -9.93
N VAL A 395 15.09 -2.76 -9.29
CA VAL A 395 15.01 -2.90 -7.82
C VAL A 395 16.15 -2.18 -7.11
N TYR A 396 17.39 -2.26 -7.64
CA TYR A 396 18.59 -1.82 -6.90
C TYR A 396 19.13 -0.46 -7.32
N ALA A 397 18.84 0.00 -8.53
CA ALA A 397 19.42 1.22 -9.06
C ALA A 397 18.41 2.32 -9.34
N MET A 398 17.27 1.97 -9.97
CA MET A 398 16.23 2.93 -10.34
C MET A 398 15.50 3.47 -9.10
N ARG A 399 14.88 4.61 -9.28
CA ARG A 399 14.11 5.32 -8.25
C ARG A 399 12.74 5.71 -8.79
N SER A 400 11.83 6.14 -7.92
CA SER A 400 10.52 6.66 -8.31
C SER A 400 10.57 7.78 -9.36
N GLY A 401 11.68 8.53 -9.43
CA GLY A 401 11.94 9.51 -10.48
C GLY A 401 11.97 8.92 -11.90
N ASN A 402 12.32 7.64 -12.05
CA ASN A 402 12.35 6.94 -13.33
C ASN A 402 10.94 6.57 -13.84
N VAL A 403 9.91 6.53 -12.99
CA VAL A 403 8.53 6.29 -13.40
C VAL A 403 8.02 7.51 -14.15
N VAL A 404 7.94 7.44 -15.47
CA VAL A 404 7.51 8.58 -16.31
C VAL A 404 6.03 8.58 -16.62
N SER A 405 5.40 7.41 -16.67
CA SER A 405 3.96 7.32 -16.93
C SER A 405 3.31 6.17 -16.17
N SER A 406 2.06 6.37 -15.75
CA SER A 406 1.26 5.39 -15.02
C SER A 406 -0.15 5.32 -15.62
N MET A 407 -0.66 4.12 -15.83
CA MET A 407 -1.97 3.84 -16.41
C MET A 407 -2.78 2.96 -15.45
N VAL A 408 -4.05 3.28 -15.25
CA VAL A 408 -5.00 2.49 -14.48
C VAL A 408 -6.29 2.30 -15.29
N GLY A 409 -6.69 1.04 -15.49
CA GLY A 409 -7.87 0.73 -16.29
C GLY A 409 -7.81 1.37 -17.68
N GLY A 410 -6.65 1.32 -18.33
CA GLY A 410 -6.44 1.87 -19.67
C GLY A 410 -6.40 3.40 -19.75
N ARG A 411 -6.51 4.12 -18.64
CA ARG A 411 -6.44 5.60 -18.60
C ARG A 411 -5.10 6.03 -18.03
N TRP A 412 -4.41 6.93 -18.74
CA TRP A 412 -3.24 7.59 -18.15
C TRP A 412 -3.66 8.42 -16.94
N ILE A 413 -3.06 8.15 -15.79
CA ILE A 413 -3.19 8.96 -14.57
C ILE A 413 -1.95 9.85 -14.36
N MET A 414 -0.82 9.44 -14.94
CA MET A 414 0.38 10.25 -15.09
C MET A 414 0.98 9.99 -16.48
N ARG A 415 1.42 11.02 -17.18
CA ARG A 415 2.11 10.91 -18.46
C ARG A 415 3.28 11.90 -18.53
N ASP A 416 4.44 11.41 -18.86
CA ASP A 416 5.69 12.19 -18.93
C ASP A 416 5.91 13.04 -17.66
N ARG A 417 5.72 12.41 -16.50
CA ARG A 417 5.83 12.99 -15.14
C ARG A 417 4.76 14.04 -14.81
N VAL A 418 3.77 14.28 -15.66
CA VAL A 418 2.63 15.15 -15.39
C VAL A 418 1.45 14.30 -14.91
N ILE A 419 0.98 14.55 -13.69
CA ILE A 419 -0.24 13.92 -13.16
C ILE A 419 -1.45 14.53 -13.88
N LEU A 420 -2.39 13.69 -14.28
CA LEU A 420 -3.56 14.08 -15.06
C LEU A 420 -4.82 14.10 -14.18
N GLY A 421 -5.66 15.13 -14.38
CA GLY A 421 -6.95 15.22 -13.70
C GLY A 421 -6.91 15.82 -12.29
N VAL A 422 -5.72 16.11 -11.75
CA VAL A 422 -5.54 16.77 -10.44
C VAL A 422 -4.60 17.95 -10.58
N ASP A 423 -4.97 19.09 -10.01
CA ASP A 423 -4.05 20.24 -9.87
C ASP A 423 -3.11 20.00 -8.67
N GLU A 424 -1.94 19.43 -8.98
CA GLU A 424 -0.93 19.10 -7.97
C GLU A 424 -0.49 20.32 -7.15
N SER A 425 -0.36 21.50 -7.80
CA SER A 425 0.07 22.73 -7.12
C SER A 425 -0.96 23.19 -6.10
N ALA A 426 -2.24 23.16 -6.45
CA ALA A 426 -3.33 23.48 -5.54
C ALA A 426 -3.40 22.49 -4.36
N VAL A 427 -3.24 21.19 -4.62
CA VAL A 427 -3.21 20.17 -3.55
C VAL A 427 -2.05 20.43 -2.59
N LEU A 428 -0.85 20.68 -3.08
CA LEU A 428 0.34 20.94 -2.24
C LEU A 428 0.19 22.22 -1.40
N GLN A 429 -0.41 23.25 -1.96
CA GLN A 429 -0.70 24.48 -1.22
C GLN A 429 -1.69 24.24 -0.09
N GLU A 430 -2.81 23.56 -0.38
CA GLU A 430 -3.84 23.26 0.61
C GLU A 430 -3.31 22.28 1.67
N ALA A 431 -2.51 21.27 1.28
CA ALA A 431 -1.88 20.33 2.18
C ALA A 431 -1.01 21.05 3.23
N ARG A 432 -0.23 22.05 2.82
CA ARG A 432 0.60 22.84 3.74
C ARG A 432 -0.24 23.56 4.78
N VAL A 433 -1.28 24.29 4.35
CA VAL A 433 -2.17 25.03 5.23
C VAL A 433 -2.90 24.11 6.21
N ARG A 434 -3.37 22.95 5.72
CA ARG A 434 -4.09 21.98 6.56
C ARG A 434 -3.18 21.28 7.55
N ALA A 435 -1.95 20.95 7.17
CA ALA A 435 -0.98 20.36 8.08
C ALA A 435 -0.71 21.26 9.31
N GLU A 436 -0.54 22.56 9.09
CA GLU A 436 -0.35 23.55 10.17
C GLU A 436 -1.58 23.61 11.10
N ARG A 437 -2.77 23.81 10.52
CA ARG A 437 -4.04 23.88 11.28
C ARG A 437 -4.35 22.58 12.04
N LEU A 438 -4.03 21.44 11.46
CA LEU A 438 -4.28 20.14 12.07
C LEU A 438 -3.30 19.91 13.21
N LEU A 439 -2.04 20.30 13.07
CA LEU A 439 -1.06 20.27 14.16
C LEU A 439 -1.52 21.13 15.34
N GLU A 440 -1.99 22.34 15.10
CA GLU A 440 -2.56 23.22 16.14
C GLU A 440 -3.75 22.56 16.86
N ARG A 441 -4.72 22.03 16.11
CA ARG A 441 -5.91 21.38 16.68
C ARG A 441 -5.57 20.12 17.48
N SER A 442 -4.54 19.40 17.06
CA SER A 442 -4.10 18.16 17.73
C SER A 442 -3.42 18.42 19.09
N GLY A 443 -2.99 19.67 19.35
CA GLY A 443 -2.26 20.03 20.56
C GLY A 443 -0.88 19.40 20.68
N ILE A 444 -0.34 18.82 19.60
CA ILE A 444 0.96 18.17 19.60
C ILE A 444 2.08 19.20 19.54
N ALA A 445 2.89 19.27 20.58
CA ALA A 445 4.08 20.13 20.60
C ALA A 445 5.27 19.39 20.00
N LEU A 446 5.86 19.96 18.95
CA LEU A 446 7.13 19.52 18.38
C LEU A 446 8.25 20.36 18.94
N LYS A 447 9.29 19.70 19.49
CA LYS A 447 10.49 20.37 19.96
C LYS A 447 11.61 20.14 18.96
N PRO A 448 12.17 21.20 18.36
CA PRO A 448 13.37 21.06 17.52
C PRO A 448 14.51 20.41 18.29
N ARG A 449 15.22 19.47 17.65
CA ARG A 449 16.41 18.83 18.25
C ARG A 449 17.65 19.70 18.15
N PHE A 450 17.71 20.55 17.11
CA PHE A 450 18.74 21.58 16.96
C PHE A 450 18.16 22.94 17.31
N PRO A 451 18.98 23.90 17.83
CA PRO A 451 18.55 25.25 18.07
C PRO A 451 18.03 25.91 16.79
N VAL A 452 16.81 26.40 16.84
CA VAL A 452 16.26 27.23 15.74
C VAL A 452 16.60 28.67 16.07
N LEU A 453 17.44 29.28 15.22
CA LEU A 453 17.79 30.68 15.36
C LEU A 453 16.80 31.50 14.52
N GLU A 454 15.95 32.29 15.18
CA GLU A 454 15.14 33.28 14.49
C GLU A 454 16.05 34.35 13.91
N ARG A 455 15.81 34.77 12.67
CA ARG A 455 16.47 35.96 12.15
C ARG A 455 16.02 37.13 13.00
N HIS A 456 16.91 37.64 13.83
CA HIS A 456 16.70 38.99 14.37
C HIS A 456 16.54 39.94 13.15
N ALA A 457 15.40 40.62 13.07
CA ALA A 457 15.28 41.75 12.18
C ALA A 457 16.46 42.66 12.50
N MET A 458 17.37 42.80 11.55
CA MET A 458 18.38 43.86 11.66
C MET A 458 17.57 45.15 11.58
N GLU A 459 17.30 45.74 12.73
CA GLU A 459 16.88 47.15 12.82
C GLU A 459 18.06 47.96 12.28
N GLY A 460 17.88 48.44 11.03
CA GLY A 460 18.73 49.43 10.39
C GLY A 460 18.11 50.79 10.51
#